data_311a060af468704f51eaf968ebfddda7
#
_entry.id   311a060af468704f51eaf968ebfddda7
#
_cell.length_a   1.000
_cell.length_b   1.000
_cell.length_c   1.000
_cell.angle_alpha   90.00
_cell.angle_beta   90.00
_cell.angle_gamma   90.00
#
_symmetry.space_group_name_H-M   'P 1'
#
loop_
_entity.id
_entity.type
_entity.pdbx_description
1 polymer ?
#
loop_
_entity_poly.entity_id
_entity_poly.type
_entity_poly.pdbx_seq_one_letter_code
_entity_poly.pdbx_strand_id
1 'polypeptide(L)'
;MDSVSSLTSPNSKEDKLGTRRATHNEVERRRRDNINNWIMKLSKLIPDCNGGDTSSMSSSGPGKQSQSKGGILAKACEYLAEMRNTNQRLVDSIKQAEEVTADNERLSLQVEQLQVSILVKSVTILFFLEHHTDN
;
A
#
# COMPACT_ATOMS: atom_id res chain seq x y z
N MET A 1 75.67 33.65 -18.80
CA MET A 1 75.25 32.61 -17.84
C MET A 1 73.75 32.63 -17.73
N ASP A 2 73.11 32.03 -18.65
CA ASP A 2 71.64 32.13 -18.79
C ASP A 2 71.04 30.74 -18.60
N SER A 3 70.45 30.57 -17.45
CA SER A 3 69.70 29.41 -17.11
C SER A 3 68.29 29.58 -17.64
N VAL A 4 68.00 28.98 -18.75
CA VAL A 4 66.67 28.93 -19.31
C VAL A 4 65.88 27.81 -18.57
N SER A 5 65.06 28.23 -17.65
CA SER A 5 64.05 27.33 -17.06
C SER A 5 63.04 26.96 -18.09
N SER A 6 63.16 25.77 -18.62
CA SER A 6 62.13 25.15 -19.44
C SER A 6 60.87 24.89 -18.59
N LEU A 7 59.92 25.80 -18.67
CA LEU A 7 58.57 25.57 -18.18
C LEU A 7 57.84 24.59 -19.10
N THR A 8 57.92 23.32 -18.79
CA THR A 8 57.04 22.34 -19.36
C THR A 8 55.62 22.65 -18.93
N SER A 9 54.86 23.18 -19.85
CA SER A 9 53.41 23.38 -19.70
C SER A 9 52.75 22.01 -19.48
N PRO A 10 52.05 21.79 -18.37
CA PRO A 10 51.36 20.53 -18.18
C PRO A 10 50.31 20.36 -19.27
N ASN A 11 50.23 19.16 -19.81
CA ASN A 11 49.42 18.79 -20.94
C ASN A 11 47.92 18.97 -20.59
N SER A 12 47.39 20.15 -20.87
CA SER A 12 46.02 20.59 -20.47
C SER A 12 44.89 19.70 -21.05
N LYS A 13 45.20 18.82 -21.98
CA LYS A 13 44.25 17.86 -22.56
C LYS A 13 44.11 16.59 -21.72
N GLU A 14 45.18 16.10 -21.16
CA GLU A 14 45.16 14.92 -20.27
C GLU A 14 44.50 15.23 -18.90
N ASP A 15 44.75 16.42 -18.34
CA ASP A 15 44.12 16.89 -17.15
C ASP A 15 42.61 17.03 -17.30
N LYS A 16 42.14 17.56 -18.44
CA LYS A 16 40.72 17.68 -18.73
C LYS A 16 40.04 16.32 -18.94
N LEU A 17 40.72 15.36 -19.50
CA LEU A 17 40.20 14.01 -19.68
C LEU A 17 40.16 13.26 -18.36
N GLY A 18 41.17 13.40 -17.51
CA GLY A 18 41.20 12.85 -16.14
C GLY A 18 40.07 13.41 -15.28
N THR A 19 39.84 14.72 -15.31
CA THR A 19 38.76 15.38 -14.56
C THR A 19 37.39 14.91 -15.05
N ARG A 20 37.16 14.74 -16.34
CA ARG A 20 35.88 14.21 -16.86
C ARG A 20 35.62 12.78 -16.41
N ARG A 21 36.65 11.91 -16.40
CA ARG A 21 36.53 10.54 -15.89
C ARG A 21 36.25 10.51 -14.42
N ALA A 22 36.93 11.32 -13.62
CA ALA A 22 36.69 11.44 -12.17
C ALA A 22 35.26 11.91 -11.87
N THR A 23 34.79 12.92 -12.60
CA THR A 23 33.41 13.43 -12.45
C THR A 23 32.38 12.36 -12.83
N HIS A 24 32.61 11.64 -13.96
CA HIS A 24 31.72 10.56 -14.38
C HIS A 24 31.69 9.42 -13.33
N ASN A 25 32.83 9.04 -12.79
CA ASN A 25 32.93 8.01 -11.76
C ASN A 25 32.18 8.43 -10.48
N GLU A 26 32.31 9.70 -10.10
CA GLU A 26 31.62 10.24 -8.91
C GLU A 26 30.10 10.28 -9.12
N VAL A 27 29.61 10.70 -10.27
CA VAL A 27 28.19 10.69 -10.62
C VAL A 27 27.63 9.26 -10.55
N GLU A 28 28.35 8.31 -11.13
CA GLU A 28 27.96 6.89 -11.11
C GLU A 28 27.99 6.30 -9.70
N ARG A 29 28.94 6.68 -8.88
CA ARG A 29 28.99 6.29 -7.47
C ARG A 29 27.78 6.80 -6.71
N ARG A 30 27.44 8.08 -6.85
CA ARG A 30 26.25 8.68 -6.21
C ARG A 30 24.96 8.02 -6.67
N ARG A 31 24.86 7.70 -7.95
CA ARG A 31 23.70 6.97 -8.50
C ARG A 31 23.55 5.61 -7.81
N ARG A 32 24.62 4.86 -7.67
CA ARG A 32 24.60 3.56 -6.98
C ARG A 32 24.26 3.69 -5.51
N ASP A 33 24.84 4.68 -4.83
CA ASP A 33 24.54 4.94 -3.42
C ASP A 33 23.06 5.25 -3.20
N ASN A 34 22.46 6.08 -4.07
CA ASN A 34 21.04 6.39 -4.03
C ASN A 34 20.17 5.14 -4.24
N ILE A 35 20.49 4.31 -5.23
CA ILE A 35 19.76 3.05 -5.47
C ILE A 35 19.86 2.13 -4.25
N ASN A 36 21.05 1.98 -3.68
CA ASN A 36 21.26 1.18 -2.48
C ASN A 36 20.43 1.69 -1.30
N ASN A 37 20.38 3.00 -1.10
CA ASN A 37 19.57 3.62 -0.05
C ASN A 37 18.07 3.35 -0.25
N TRP A 38 17.57 3.40 -1.49
CA TRP A 38 16.18 3.05 -1.79
C TRP A 38 15.87 1.58 -1.51
N ILE A 39 16.78 0.67 -1.90
CA ILE A 39 16.64 -0.76 -1.61
C ILE A 39 16.61 -1.01 -0.08
N MET A 40 17.46 -0.33 0.68
CA MET A 40 17.44 -0.42 2.13
C MET A 40 16.15 0.11 2.76
N LYS A 41 15.57 1.18 2.21
CA LYS A 41 14.26 1.67 2.63
C LYS A 41 13.16 0.66 2.33
N LEU A 42 13.18 0.05 1.14
CA LEU A 42 12.23 -1.01 0.79
C LEU A 42 12.31 -2.19 1.76
N SER A 43 13.51 -2.63 2.12
CA SER A 43 13.69 -3.75 3.05
C SER A 43 13.07 -3.50 4.43
N LYS A 44 12.99 -2.24 4.85
CA LYS A 44 12.35 -1.86 6.12
C LYS A 44 10.82 -1.84 6.04
N LEU A 45 10.26 -1.60 4.85
CA LEU A 45 8.81 -1.53 4.63
C LEU A 45 8.19 -2.91 4.44
N ILE A 46 8.97 -3.88 3.96
CA ILE A 46 8.48 -5.22 3.67
C ILE A 46 8.59 -6.07 4.94
N PRO A 47 7.49 -6.65 5.45
CA PRO A 47 7.48 -7.41 6.71
C PRO A 47 8.48 -8.57 6.73
N ASP A 48 8.58 -9.32 5.62
CA ASP A 48 9.45 -10.48 5.49
C ASP A 48 10.95 -10.16 5.39
N CYS A 49 11.29 -8.91 5.13
CA CYS A 49 12.67 -8.44 5.07
C CYS A 49 13.17 -7.92 6.41
N ASN A 50 12.25 -7.52 7.28
CA ASN A 50 12.53 -7.00 8.59
C ASN A 50 12.53 -8.20 9.56
N GLY A 51 13.65 -8.82 9.80
CA GLY A 51 13.77 -9.99 10.65
C GLY A 51 13.51 -9.74 12.15
N GLY A 52 12.36 -9.18 12.48
CA GLY A 52 11.86 -8.90 13.80
C GLY A 52 10.37 -9.14 13.92
N ASP A 53 10.04 -10.21 14.63
CA ASP A 53 8.77 -10.49 15.29
C ASP A 53 7.46 -10.31 14.50
N THR A 54 6.93 -11.43 14.05
CA THR A 54 5.66 -11.94 14.57
C THR A 54 5.40 -13.35 14.05
N SER A 55 5.37 -14.28 14.96
CA SER A 55 4.52 -15.50 14.96
C SER A 55 4.18 -16.10 13.59
N SER A 56 5.06 -16.90 13.04
CA SER A 56 4.70 -18.17 12.47
C SER A 56 5.82 -19.16 12.73
N MET A 57 5.52 -20.09 13.62
CA MET A 57 6.28 -21.30 13.81
C MET A 57 6.40 -22.01 12.47
N SER A 58 7.60 -22.05 11.91
CA SER A 58 8.19 -23.24 11.30
C SER A 58 9.57 -22.94 10.76
N SER A 59 10.44 -23.84 11.20
CA SER A 59 11.77 -24.16 10.73
C SER A 59 12.90 -23.19 11.01
N SER A 60 13.55 -23.58 12.08
CA SER A 60 14.95 -23.46 12.43
C SER A 60 15.88 -23.56 11.23
N GLY A 61 16.64 -22.50 11.01
CA GLY A 61 17.88 -22.53 10.28
C GLY A 61 18.78 -21.42 10.82
N PRO A 62 20.02 -21.72 11.27
CA PRO A 62 20.95 -20.70 11.75
C PRO A 62 21.56 -19.98 10.55
N GLY A 63 21.16 -18.77 10.34
CA GLY A 63 21.70 -17.90 9.31
C GLY A 63 20.78 -16.72 9.04
N LYS A 64 21.00 -15.60 9.71
CA LYS A 64 20.52 -14.31 9.22
C LYS A 64 21.18 -14.09 7.85
N GLN A 65 20.61 -14.66 6.81
CA GLN A 65 21.02 -14.34 5.46
C GLN A 65 20.59 -12.90 5.22
N SER A 66 21.54 -12.02 5.24
CA SER A 66 21.43 -10.70 4.66
C SER A 66 20.86 -10.88 3.26
N GLN A 67 19.62 -10.48 3.05
CA GLN A 67 18.98 -10.64 1.76
C GLN A 67 19.72 -9.83 0.71
N SER A 68 20.00 -10.44 -0.44
CA SER A 68 20.59 -9.74 -1.56
C SER A 68 19.65 -8.61 -2.03
N LYS A 69 20.21 -7.59 -2.67
CA LYS A 69 19.41 -6.48 -3.25
C LYS A 69 18.34 -6.96 -4.19
N GLY A 70 18.67 -7.95 -5.03
CA GLY A 70 17.71 -8.60 -5.92
C GLY A 70 16.60 -9.33 -5.17
N GLY A 71 16.95 -10.00 -4.08
CA GLY A 71 15.98 -10.67 -3.19
C GLY A 71 15.01 -9.69 -2.54
N ILE A 72 15.51 -8.53 -2.07
CA ILE A 72 14.66 -7.46 -1.52
C ILE A 72 13.70 -6.93 -2.58
N LEU A 73 14.17 -6.70 -3.82
CA LEU A 73 13.33 -6.22 -4.91
C LEU A 73 12.27 -7.26 -5.31
N ALA A 74 12.63 -8.54 -5.37
CA ALA A 74 11.68 -9.61 -5.65
C ALA A 74 10.56 -9.66 -4.60
N LYS A 75 10.92 -9.63 -3.33
CA LYS A 75 9.94 -9.58 -2.22
C LYS A 75 9.09 -8.30 -2.25
N ALA A 76 9.64 -7.17 -2.64
CA ALA A 76 8.88 -5.95 -2.82
C ALA A 76 7.82 -6.09 -3.91
N CYS A 77 8.14 -6.73 -5.02
CA CYS A 77 7.19 -7.01 -6.08
C CYS A 77 6.06 -7.92 -5.61
N GLU A 78 6.38 -8.99 -4.90
CA GLU A 78 5.38 -9.92 -4.33
C GLU A 78 4.47 -9.20 -3.34
N TYR A 79 5.03 -8.43 -2.42
CA TYR A 79 4.29 -7.66 -1.43
C TYR A 79 3.36 -6.62 -2.06
N LEU A 80 3.82 -5.91 -3.09
CA LEU A 80 2.98 -4.96 -3.83
C LEU A 80 1.83 -5.65 -4.56
N ALA A 81 2.08 -6.82 -5.15
CA ALA A 81 1.03 -7.62 -5.80
C ALA A 81 -0.03 -8.08 -4.79
N GLU A 82 0.40 -8.55 -3.62
CA GLU A 82 -0.50 -8.95 -2.53
C GLU A 82 -1.30 -7.77 -1.98
N MET A 83 -0.66 -6.63 -1.76
CA MET A 83 -1.34 -5.40 -1.32
C MET A 83 -2.39 -4.96 -2.32
N ARG A 84 -2.08 -5.00 -3.61
CA ARG A 84 -3.03 -4.65 -4.67
C ARG A 84 -4.25 -5.55 -4.64
N ASN A 85 -4.05 -6.86 -4.50
CA ASN A 85 -5.14 -7.83 -4.41
C ASN A 85 -5.99 -7.59 -3.14
N THR A 86 -5.33 -7.35 -2.01
CA THR A 86 -6.01 -7.08 -0.75
C THR A 86 -6.82 -5.79 -0.82
N ASN A 87 -6.26 -4.73 -1.39
CA ASN A 87 -6.98 -3.47 -1.60
C ASN A 87 -8.21 -3.67 -2.48
N GLN A 88 -8.11 -4.44 -3.57
CA GLN A 88 -9.26 -4.73 -4.42
C GLN A 88 -10.36 -5.46 -3.65
N ARG A 89 -9.99 -6.49 -2.89
CA ARG A 89 -10.95 -7.25 -2.05
C ARG A 89 -11.61 -6.36 -0.99
N LEU A 90 -10.85 -5.44 -0.39
CA LEU A 90 -11.40 -4.49 0.58
C LEU A 90 -12.39 -3.52 -0.07
N VAL A 91 -12.08 -3.01 -1.25
CA VAL A 91 -13.00 -2.15 -2.03
C VAL A 91 -14.29 -2.89 -2.35
N ASP A 92 -14.19 -4.13 -2.81
CA ASP A 92 -15.36 -4.97 -3.13
C ASP A 92 -16.19 -5.26 -1.86
N SER A 93 -15.53 -5.52 -0.73
CA SER A 93 -16.20 -5.72 0.56
C SER A 93 -16.94 -4.46 1.05
N ILE A 94 -16.35 -3.28 0.86
CA ILE A 94 -16.99 -2.00 1.20
C ILE A 94 -18.26 -1.80 0.36
N LYS A 95 -18.18 -2.02 -0.96
CA LYS A 95 -19.36 -1.93 -1.84
C LYS A 95 -20.47 -2.87 -1.41
N GLN A 96 -20.11 -4.11 -1.08
CA GLN A 96 -21.09 -5.08 -0.59
C GLN A 96 -21.73 -4.64 0.75
N ALA A 97 -20.97 -4.08 1.66
CA ALA A 97 -21.48 -3.55 2.92
C ALA A 97 -22.43 -2.36 2.69
N GLU A 98 -22.12 -1.49 1.73
CA GLU A 98 -22.99 -0.37 1.35
C GLU A 98 -24.33 -0.86 0.77
N GLU A 99 -24.29 -1.89 -0.09
CA GLU A 99 -25.51 -2.52 -0.64
C GLU A 99 -26.38 -3.13 0.47
N VAL A 100 -25.77 -3.87 1.40
CA VAL A 100 -26.48 -4.46 2.54
C VAL A 100 -27.08 -3.36 3.44
N THR A 101 -26.35 -2.28 3.67
CA THR A 101 -26.86 -1.15 4.45
C THR A 101 -28.08 -0.51 3.78
N ALA A 102 -28.02 -0.26 2.47
CA ALA A 102 -29.14 0.27 1.72
C ALA A 102 -30.36 -0.66 1.75
N ASP A 103 -30.15 -1.97 1.61
CA ASP A 103 -31.21 -2.96 1.76
C ASP A 103 -31.83 -3.00 3.15
N ASN A 104 -31.03 -2.88 4.20
CA ASN A 104 -31.51 -2.79 5.57
C ASN A 104 -32.37 -1.54 5.79
N GLU A 105 -31.98 -0.40 5.28
CA GLU A 105 -32.77 0.84 5.36
C GLU A 105 -34.11 0.68 4.63
N ARG A 106 -34.08 0.13 3.41
CA ARG A 106 -35.28 -0.14 2.63
C ARG A 106 -36.23 -1.10 3.34
N LEU A 107 -35.71 -2.19 3.89
CA LEU A 107 -36.51 -3.17 4.64
C LEU A 107 -37.09 -2.58 5.93
N SER A 108 -36.33 -1.74 6.64
CA SER A 108 -36.81 -1.03 7.82
C SER A 108 -38.00 -0.14 7.52
N LEU A 109 -37.95 0.61 6.42
CA LEU A 109 -39.06 1.43 5.94
C LEU A 109 -40.28 0.58 5.57
N GLN A 110 -40.10 -0.56 4.92
CA GLN A 110 -41.19 -1.49 4.60
C GLN A 110 -41.85 -2.06 5.87
N VAL A 111 -41.06 -2.42 6.88
CA VAL A 111 -41.57 -2.90 8.17
C VAL A 111 -42.40 -1.80 8.85
N GLU A 112 -41.93 -0.56 8.89
CA GLU A 112 -42.70 0.57 9.44
C GLU A 112 -44.02 0.79 8.70
N GLN A 113 -44.02 0.76 7.37
CA GLN A 113 -45.22 0.91 6.57
C GLN A 113 -46.23 -0.22 6.82
N LEU A 114 -45.77 -1.46 6.94
CA LEU A 114 -46.62 -2.61 7.25
C LEU A 114 -47.20 -2.52 8.69
N GLN A 115 -46.41 -2.07 9.63
CA GLN A 115 -46.88 -1.85 11.03
C GLN A 115 -47.97 -0.79 11.09
N VAL A 116 -47.79 0.36 10.40
CA VAL A 116 -48.80 1.41 10.29
C VAL A 116 -50.06 0.89 9.61
N SER A 117 -49.89 0.14 8.51
CA SER A 117 -51.02 -0.45 7.79
C SER A 117 -51.84 -1.43 8.69
N ILE A 118 -51.18 -2.24 9.47
CA ILE A 118 -51.82 -3.16 10.42
C ILE A 118 -52.56 -2.39 11.51
N LEU A 119 -51.97 -1.33 12.07
CA LEU A 119 -52.63 -0.47 13.07
C LEU A 119 -53.87 0.22 12.51
N VAL A 120 -53.77 0.79 11.32
CA VAL A 120 -54.94 1.44 10.66
C VAL A 120 -56.04 0.45 10.38
N LYS A 121 -55.77 -0.74 9.88
CA LYS A 121 -56.77 -1.81 9.69
C LYS A 121 -57.38 -2.29 10.98
N SER A 122 -56.58 -2.45 12.03
CA SER A 122 -57.05 -2.84 13.38
C SER A 122 -58.04 -1.81 13.96
N VAL A 123 -57.66 -0.53 13.89
CA VAL A 123 -58.52 0.58 14.33
C VAL A 123 -59.82 0.65 13.53
N THR A 124 -59.74 0.47 12.23
CA THR A 124 -60.93 0.47 11.35
C THR A 124 -61.89 -0.68 11.67
N ILE A 125 -61.38 -1.86 11.93
CA ILE A 125 -62.17 -3.03 12.32
C ILE A 125 -62.84 -2.79 13.69
N LEU A 126 -62.12 -2.28 14.70
CA LEU A 126 -62.69 -1.95 16.02
C LEU A 126 -63.77 -0.88 15.90
N PHE A 127 -63.59 0.17 15.13
CA PHE A 127 -64.57 1.21 14.85
C PHE A 127 -65.84 0.64 14.18
N PHE A 128 -65.67 -0.25 13.18
CA PHE A 128 -66.76 -0.89 12.52
C PHE A 128 -67.57 -1.83 13.47
N LEU A 129 -66.91 -2.59 14.32
CA LEU A 129 -67.57 -3.45 15.31
C LEU A 129 -68.30 -2.65 16.36
N GLU A 130 -67.80 -1.51 16.83
CA GLU A 130 -68.47 -0.62 17.78
C GLU A 130 -69.76 -0.02 17.18
N HIS A 131 -69.79 0.32 15.91
CA HIS A 131 -70.98 0.87 15.26
C HIS A 131 -72.02 -0.17 14.81
N HIS A 132 -71.66 -1.47 14.81
CA HIS A 132 -72.55 -2.57 14.47
C HIS A 132 -73.22 -3.23 15.67
N THR A 133 -72.77 -2.94 16.88
CA THR A 133 -73.35 -3.49 18.10
C THR A 133 -74.50 -2.64 18.70
N ASP A 134 -74.79 -1.46 18.13
CA ASP A 134 -75.84 -0.54 18.56
C ASP A 134 -77.16 -0.69 17.77
N ASN A 135 -77.36 -1.85 17.11
CA ASN A 135 -78.64 -2.16 16.50
C ASN A 135 -79.26 -3.38 17.12
#